data_cbc46c9b5ed571f5e55b39a4f3200af9
#
_entry.id   cbc46c9b5ed571f5e55b39a4f3200af9
#
_cell.length_a   1.000
_cell.length_b   1.000
_cell.length_c   1.000
_cell.angle_alpha   90.00
_cell.angle_beta   90.00
_cell.angle_gamma   90.00
#
_symmetry.space_group_name_H-M   'P 1'
#
loop_
_entity.id
_entity.type
_entity.pdbx_description
1 polymer ?
#
loop_
_entity_poly.entity_id
_entity_poly.type
_entity_poly.pdbx_seq_one_letter_code
_entity_poly.pdbx_strand_id
1 'polypeptide(L)'
;MNPDGGETSRFGTTIHITALDGIVNVNSLFTLAVFIGLAWQPTDPSNSLVSDPKCVAGPKIAEDLICFHVYSFSSFLFSSLVALSLKQAIRIAKTSCETRRLMIFTFDMCHINKTALRTGYLISAVGSVCGCGFLMMALVNVAQIKLGTLSCGSSHTYGAVVPLLTFVPLGLLTYVFFVLFAFTR
;
A
#
# COMPACT_ATOMS: atom_id res chain seq x y z
N MET A 1 15.37 10.18 40.97
CA MET A 1 15.79 9.91 39.58
C MET A 1 14.95 8.72 39.12
N ASN A 2 13.90 8.95 38.32
CA ASN A 2 13.00 7.87 37.86
C ASN A 2 13.60 7.23 36.59
N PRO A 3 13.99 5.95 36.61
CA PRO A 3 14.56 5.26 35.46
C PRO A 3 13.53 4.90 34.38
N ASP A 4 12.21 4.93 34.69
CA ASP A 4 11.14 4.43 33.81
C ASP A 4 10.81 5.31 32.60
N GLY A 5 11.17 6.59 32.60
CA GLY A 5 10.84 7.52 31.50
C GLY A 5 11.64 7.27 30.19
N GLY A 6 12.79 6.61 30.27
CA GLY A 6 13.65 6.35 29.12
C GLY A 6 13.26 5.11 28.33
N GLU A 7 12.69 4.12 28.99
CA GLU A 7 12.36 2.82 28.42
C GLU A 7 11.04 2.86 27.62
N THR A 8 10.03 3.54 28.14
CA THR A 8 8.76 3.75 27.46
C THR A 8 8.90 4.57 26.18
N SER A 9 9.77 5.58 26.15
CA SER A 9 10.04 6.37 24.94
C SER A 9 10.78 5.58 23.87
N ARG A 10 11.70 4.70 24.25
CA ARG A 10 12.40 3.79 23.30
C ARG A 10 11.46 2.77 22.69
N PHE A 11 10.56 2.21 23.50
CA PHE A 11 9.59 1.20 23.03
C PHE A 11 8.61 1.79 22.01
N GLY A 12 8.04 2.98 22.27
CA GLY A 12 7.14 3.67 21.33
C GLY A 12 7.80 3.96 19.99
N THR A 13 9.02 4.46 19.99
CA THR A 13 9.76 4.76 18.75
C THR A 13 10.05 3.51 17.92
N THR A 14 10.36 2.39 18.55
CA THR A 14 10.63 1.11 17.86
C THR A 14 9.38 0.57 17.18
N ILE A 15 8.21 0.66 17.83
CA ILE A 15 6.93 0.24 17.26
C ILE A 15 6.60 1.05 15.99
N HIS A 16 6.79 2.37 16.02
CA HIS A 16 6.53 3.21 14.84
C HIS A 16 7.45 2.88 13.67
N ILE A 17 8.74 2.62 13.90
CA ILE A 17 9.68 2.22 12.84
C ILE A 17 9.25 0.87 12.24
N THR A 18 8.91 -0.11 13.08
CA THR A 18 8.46 -1.43 12.62
C THR A 18 7.18 -1.36 11.80
N ALA A 19 6.22 -0.52 12.20
CA ALA A 19 5.00 -0.30 11.43
C ALA A 19 5.28 0.32 10.05
N LEU A 20 6.16 1.31 9.97
CA LEU A 20 6.58 1.90 8.69
C LEU A 20 7.32 0.90 7.80
N ASP A 21 8.15 0.03 8.36
CA ASP A 21 8.80 -1.05 7.62
C ASP A 21 7.78 -2.05 7.06
N GLY A 22 6.73 -2.36 7.83
CA GLY A 22 5.62 -3.18 7.36
C GLY A 22 4.93 -2.57 6.13
N ILE A 23 4.62 -1.27 6.14
CA ILE A 23 4.02 -0.58 5.00
C ILE A 23 4.93 -0.66 3.77
N VAL A 24 6.22 -0.34 3.92
CA VAL A 24 7.18 -0.37 2.81
C VAL A 24 7.30 -1.78 2.22
N ASN A 25 7.39 -2.81 3.06
CA ASN A 25 7.51 -4.19 2.60
C ASN A 25 6.27 -4.65 1.82
N VAL A 26 5.07 -4.40 2.34
CA VAL A 26 3.82 -4.76 1.67
C VAL A 26 3.67 -4.00 0.36
N ASN A 27 3.93 -2.70 0.34
CA ASN A 27 3.89 -1.90 -0.87
C ASN A 27 4.90 -2.38 -1.92
N SER A 28 6.11 -2.81 -1.49
CA SER A 28 7.13 -3.35 -2.40
C SER A 28 6.67 -4.64 -3.07
N LEU A 29 6.02 -5.55 -2.32
CA LEU A 29 5.45 -6.78 -2.89
C LEU A 29 4.34 -6.48 -3.89
N PHE A 30 3.44 -5.54 -3.58
CA PHE A 30 2.39 -5.13 -4.51
C PHE A 30 2.94 -4.40 -5.74
N THR A 31 3.95 -3.55 -5.57
CA THR A 31 4.63 -2.88 -6.68
C THR A 31 5.26 -3.90 -7.65
N LEU A 32 5.88 -4.96 -7.12
CA LEU A 32 6.42 -6.05 -7.93
C LEU A 32 5.29 -6.81 -8.66
N ALA A 33 4.18 -7.10 -7.99
CA ALA A 33 3.02 -7.76 -8.58
C ALA A 33 2.42 -6.91 -9.73
N VAL A 34 2.29 -5.60 -9.53
CA VAL A 34 1.83 -4.66 -10.58
C VAL A 34 2.78 -4.66 -11.78
N PHE A 35 4.09 -4.63 -11.53
CA PHE A 35 5.09 -4.66 -12.60
C PHE A 35 5.01 -5.95 -13.41
N ILE A 36 4.91 -7.10 -12.76
CA ILE A 36 4.72 -8.39 -13.42
C ILE A 36 3.41 -8.39 -14.22
N GLY A 37 2.32 -7.87 -13.66
CA GLY A 37 1.02 -7.77 -14.32
C GLY A 37 1.07 -6.95 -15.61
N LEU A 38 1.83 -5.85 -15.63
CA LEU A 38 2.05 -5.03 -16.82
C LEU A 38 2.94 -5.73 -17.86
N ALA A 39 4.00 -6.42 -17.40
CA ALA A 39 4.96 -7.08 -18.28
C ALA A 39 4.40 -8.35 -18.97
N TRP A 40 3.39 -9.00 -18.37
CA TRP A 40 2.85 -10.28 -18.86
C TRP A 40 1.91 -10.16 -20.06
N GLN A 41 1.70 -8.98 -20.62
CA GLN A 41 0.78 -8.72 -21.75
C GLN A 41 -0.59 -9.42 -21.59
N PRO A 42 -1.40 -9.05 -20.59
CA PRO A 42 -2.68 -9.71 -20.35
C PRO A 42 -3.69 -9.49 -21.49
N THR A 43 -3.42 -8.54 -22.37
CA THR A 43 -4.26 -8.12 -23.48
C THR A 43 -4.09 -8.96 -24.76
N ASP A 44 -3.17 -9.94 -24.78
CA ASP A 44 -2.97 -10.82 -25.95
C ASP A 44 -4.21 -11.71 -26.18
N PRO A 45 -4.91 -11.58 -27.32
CA PRO A 45 -6.12 -12.36 -27.63
C PRO A 45 -5.85 -13.87 -27.71
N SER A 46 -4.62 -14.27 -28.06
CA SER A 46 -4.25 -15.68 -28.18
C SER A 46 -4.28 -16.45 -26.84
N ASN A 47 -4.21 -15.71 -25.73
CA ASN A 47 -4.24 -16.24 -24.36
C ASN A 47 -5.60 -16.12 -23.69
N SER A 48 -6.68 -15.79 -24.41
CA SER A 48 -8.05 -15.75 -23.88
C SER A 48 -8.64 -17.16 -23.82
N LEU A 49 -9.31 -17.48 -22.71
CA LEU A 49 -10.04 -18.75 -22.52
C LEU A 49 -11.51 -18.63 -22.94
N VAL A 50 -11.87 -17.52 -23.57
CA VAL A 50 -13.26 -17.21 -23.97
C VAL A 50 -13.59 -17.90 -25.27
N SER A 51 -14.59 -18.80 -25.24
CA SER A 51 -15.04 -19.54 -26.44
C SER A 51 -16.07 -18.76 -27.27
N ASP A 52 -16.83 -17.85 -26.65
CA ASP A 52 -17.86 -17.07 -27.34
C ASP A 52 -17.30 -15.67 -27.72
N PRO A 53 -17.24 -15.34 -29.02
CA PRO A 53 -16.75 -14.03 -29.49
C PRO A 53 -17.51 -12.83 -28.91
N LYS A 54 -18.77 -13.00 -28.50
CA LYS A 54 -19.60 -11.94 -27.87
C LYS A 54 -19.16 -11.61 -26.45
N CYS A 55 -18.44 -12.53 -25.80
CA CYS A 55 -18.01 -12.40 -24.42
C CYS A 55 -16.55 -11.93 -24.31
N VAL A 56 -15.87 -11.69 -25.42
CA VAL A 56 -14.51 -11.16 -25.45
C VAL A 56 -14.52 -9.71 -24.93
N ALA A 57 -13.57 -9.40 -24.07
CA ALA A 57 -13.41 -8.06 -23.52
C ALA A 57 -13.03 -7.05 -24.62
N GLY A 58 -13.74 -5.94 -24.66
CA GLY A 58 -13.48 -4.87 -25.61
C GLY A 58 -12.19 -4.08 -25.28
N PRO A 59 -11.70 -3.26 -26.24
CA PRO A 59 -10.44 -2.50 -26.07
C PRO A 59 -10.47 -1.56 -24.86
N LYS A 60 -11.63 -1.03 -24.50
CA LYS A 60 -11.79 -0.17 -23.31
C LYS A 60 -11.38 -0.86 -22.01
N ILE A 61 -11.71 -2.14 -21.84
CA ILE A 61 -11.31 -2.91 -20.63
C ILE A 61 -9.79 -3.06 -20.58
N ALA A 62 -9.14 -3.21 -21.74
CA ALA A 62 -7.69 -3.28 -21.83
C ALA A 62 -7.02 -1.94 -21.50
N GLU A 63 -7.57 -0.82 -21.98
CA GLU A 63 -7.09 0.52 -21.62
C GLU A 63 -7.25 0.81 -20.14
N ASP A 64 -8.42 0.52 -19.57
CA ASP A 64 -8.73 0.68 -18.14
C ASP A 64 -7.78 -0.19 -17.29
N LEU A 65 -7.42 -1.39 -17.75
CA LEU A 65 -6.46 -2.26 -17.09
C LEU A 65 -5.10 -1.57 -16.91
N ILE A 66 -4.59 -0.98 -17.98
CA ILE A 66 -3.29 -0.28 -17.96
C ILE A 66 -3.36 0.94 -17.03
N CYS A 67 -4.42 1.73 -17.14
CA CYS A 67 -4.62 2.91 -16.29
C CYS A 67 -4.65 2.54 -14.81
N PHE A 68 -5.40 1.51 -14.43
CA PHE A 68 -5.47 1.06 -13.03
C PHE A 68 -4.14 0.52 -12.50
N HIS A 69 -3.37 -0.18 -13.33
CA HIS A 69 -2.01 -0.60 -12.96
C HIS A 69 -1.09 0.60 -12.70
N VAL A 70 -1.11 1.61 -13.57
CA VAL A 70 -0.30 2.83 -13.42
C VAL A 70 -0.71 3.61 -12.16
N TYR A 71 -2.01 3.76 -11.91
CA TYR A 71 -2.49 4.43 -10.69
C TYR A 71 -2.12 3.66 -9.42
N SER A 72 -2.25 2.33 -9.45
CA SER A 72 -1.83 1.47 -8.34
C SER A 72 -0.34 1.61 -8.05
N PHE A 73 0.49 1.51 -9.08
CA PHE A 73 1.94 1.66 -8.99
C PHE A 73 2.34 3.01 -8.39
N SER A 74 1.76 4.10 -8.92
CA SER A 74 2.03 5.47 -8.44
C SER A 74 1.64 5.64 -6.98
N SER A 75 0.49 5.08 -6.58
CA SER A 75 0.00 5.15 -5.19
C SER A 75 0.91 4.39 -4.22
N PHE A 76 1.38 3.19 -4.59
CA PHE A 76 2.31 2.42 -3.77
C PHE A 76 3.68 3.09 -3.66
N LEU A 77 4.21 3.64 -4.76
CA LEU A 77 5.46 4.41 -4.74
C LEU A 77 5.35 5.62 -3.82
N PHE A 78 4.29 6.40 -3.98
CA PHE A 78 4.05 7.58 -3.14
C PHE A 78 3.98 7.19 -1.65
N SER A 79 3.18 6.19 -1.31
CA SER A 79 3.06 5.69 0.05
C SER A 79 4.41 5.25 0.63
N SER A 80 5.19 4.51 -0.15
CA SER A 80 6.51 4.01 0.27
C SER A 80 7.51 5.12 0.49
N LEU A 81 7.54 6.13 -0.39
CA LEU A 81 8.43 7.28 -0.25
C LEU A 81 8.09 8.11 0.98
N VAL A 82 6.80 8.32 1.27
CA VAL A 82 6.37 9.00 2.50
C VAL A 82 6.79 8.20 3.73
N ALA A 83 6.56 6.87 3.75
CA ALA A 83 6.94 6.02 4.87
C ALA A 83 8.46 6.01 5.11
N LEU A 84 9.27 5.94 4.05
CA LEU A 84 10.72 6.00 4.15
C LEU A 84 11.22 7.36 4.67
N SER A 85 10.63 8.44 4.19
CA SER A 85 10.96 9.81 4.65
C SER A 85 10.68 9.98 6.15
N LEU A 86 9.54 9.47 6.62
CA LEU A 86 9.18 9.48 8.04
C LEU A 86 10.15 8.65 8.87
N LYS A 87 10.51 7.46 8.39
CA LYS A 87 11.47 6.59 9.06
C LYS A 87 12.84 7.26 9.20
N GLN A 88 13.30 7.93 8.15
CA GLN A 88 14.56 8.70 8.19
C GLN A 88 14.47 9.88 9.17
N ALA A 89 13.37 10.64 9.16
CA ALA A 89 13.16 11.74 10.10
C ALA A 89 13.20 11.27 11.56
N ILE A 90 12.55 10.14 11.88
CA ILE A 90 12.57 9.53 13.21
C ILE A 90 14.00 9.13 13.61
N ARG A 91 14.76 8.51 12.70
CA ARG A 91 16.14 8.08 12.95
C ARG A 91 17.06 9.27 13.22
N ILE A 92 16.99 10.32 12.38
CA ILE A 92 17.81 11.53 12.54
C ILE A 92 17.50 12.20 13.88
N ALA A 93 16.23 12.35 14.24
CA ALA A 93 15.86 12.96 15.51
C ALA A 93 16.37 12.14 16.71
N LYS A 94 16.33 10.80 16.64
CA LYS A 94 16.86 9.93 17.68
C LYS A 94 18.37 10.10 17.83
N THR A 95 19.11 10.09 16.72
CA THR A 95 20.58 10.26 16.72
C THR A 95 20.95 11.64 17.23
N SER A 96 20.25 12.70 16.81
CA SER A 96 20.50 14.07 17.29
C SER A 96 20.23 14.20 18.79
N CYS A 97 19.22 13.55 19.31
CA CYS A 97 18.91 13.56 20.75
C CYS A 97 19.96 12.79 21.57
N GLU A 98 20.53 11.73 21.05
CA GLU A 98 21.57 10.94 21.71
C GLU A 98 22.92 11.66 21.67
N THR A 99 23.27 12.30 20.56
CA THR A 99 24.48 13.13 20.41
C THR A 99 24.42 14.40 21.28
N ARG A 100 23.23 14.97 21.51
CA ARG A 100 23.05 16.13 22.38
C ARG A 100 23.38 15.83 23.86
N ARG A 101 23.27 14.61 24.31
CA ARG A 101 23.74 14.21 25.64
C ARG A 101 25.25 14.33 25.81
N LEU A 102 25.98 14.33 24.69
CA LEU A 102 27.44 14.41 24.64
C LEU A 102 27.98 15.80 24.30
N MET A 103 27.18 16.68 23.66
CA MET A 103 27.60 18.04 23.27
C MET A 103 26.57 19.10 23.67
N ILE A 104 27.02 20.10 24.42
CA ILE A 104 26.25 21.20 24.99
C ILE A 104 25.82 22.25 23.94
N PHE A 105 26.16 22.10 22.68
CA PHE A 105 25.86 23.07 21.63
C PHE A 105 25.14 22.43 20.44
N THR A 106 24.00 22.98 20.08
CA THR A 106 23.36 23.13 18.77
C THR A 106 21.93 22.64 18.63
N PHE A 107 21.08 23.59 18.27
CA PHE A 107 19.76 23.53 17.61
C PHE A 107 18.67 22.53 18.04
N ASP A 108 17.47 23.06 18.15
CA ASP A 108 16.18 22.45 18.54
C ASP A 108 15.63 21.37 17.60
N MET A 109 16.43 20.40 17.16
CA MET A 109 15.96 19.29 16.31
C MET A 109 15.45 18.05 17.09
N CYS A 110 15.44 18.11 18.42
CA CYS A 110 14.97 16.98 19.23
C CYS A 110 13.44 16.87 19.31
N HIS A 111 12.71 17.87 18.81
CA HIS A 111 11.25 17.91 18.89
C HIS A 111 10.63 17.61 17.53
N ILE A 112 10.50 16.29 17.19
CA ILE A 112 9.61 15.92 16.08
C ILE A 112 8.20 16.32 16.46
N ASN A 113 7.56 17.13 15.63
CA ASN A 113 6.16 17.46 15.78
C ASN A 113 5.33 16.16 15.65
N LYS A 114 4.79 15.66 16.76
CA LYS A 114 3.97 14.45 16.81
C LYS A 114 2.81 14.49 15.80
N THR A 115 2.28 15.69 15.54
CA THR A 115 1.23 15.90 14.54
C THR A 115 1.72 15.63 13.12
N ALA A 116 2.91 16.14 12.76
CA ALA A 116 3.50 15.90 11.44
C ALA A 116 3.78 14.41 11.20
N LEU A 117 4.28 13.72 12.22
CA LEU A 117 4.51 12.27 12.16
C LEU A 117 3.20 11.49 11.95
N ARG A 118 2.17 11.82 12.71
CA ARG A 118 0.83 11.22 12.59
C ARG A 118 0.24 11.48 11.20
N THR A 119 0.27 12.72 10.72
CA THR A 119 -0.25 13.09 9.41
C THR A 119 0.47 12.34 8.29
N GLY A 120 1.80 12.29 8.33
CA GLY A 120 2.57 11.58 7.31
C GLY A 120 2.29 10.08 7.29
N TYR A 121 2.11 9.46 8.46
CA TYR A 121 1.72 8.06 8.54
C TYR A 121 0.32 7.81 7.94
N LEU A 122 -0.66 8.67 8.25
CA LEU A 122 -2.00 8.59 7.66
C LEU A 122 -1.96 8.74 6.14
N ILE A 123 -1.20 9.70 5.63
CA ILE A 123 -1.02 9.91 4.18
C ILE A 123 -0.44 8.66 3.52
N SER A 124 0.58 8.05 4.14
CA SER A 124 1.17 6.81 3.65
C SER A 124 0.15 5.65 3.66
N ALA A 125 -0.60 5.50 4.74
CA ALA A 125 -1.64 4.47 4.84
C ALA A 125 -2.75 4.65 3.78
N VAL A 126 -3.22 5.87 3.57
CA VAL A 126 -4.20 6.20 2.50
C VAL A 126 -3.63 5.87 1.13
N GLY A 127 -2.38 6.21 0.85
CA GLY A 127 -1.72 5.86 -0.41
C GLY A 127 -1.68 4.35 -0.65
N SER A 128 -1.39 3.54 0.38
CA SER A 128 -1.44 2.07 0.29
C SER A 128 -2.84 1.54 0.00
N VAL A 129 -3.85 2.06 0.69
CA VAL A 129 -5.26 1.66 0.48
C VAL A 129 -5.73 1.98 -0.94
N CYS A 130 -5.41 3.18 -1.44
CA CYS A 130 -5.71 3.58 -2.82
C CYS A 130 -5.01 2.66 -3.83
N GLY A 131 -3.72 2.37 -3.61
CA GLY A 131 -2.96 1.45 -4.45
C GLY A 131 -3.59 0.06 -4.53
N CYS A 132 -4.00 -0.51 -3.38
CA CYS A 132 -4.72 -1.78 -3.33
C CYS A 132 -6.08 -1.73 -4.05
N GLY A 133 -6.83 -0.62 -3.91
CA GLY A 133 -8.10 -0.44 -4.60
C GLY A 133 -7.94 -0.45 -6.12
N PHE A 134 -6.98 0.31 -6.65
CA PHE A 134 -6.68 0.31 -8.09
C PHE A 134 -6.14 -1.04 -8.57
N LEU A 135 -5.30 -1.72 -7.79
CA LEU A 135 -4.82 -3.06 -8.13
C LEU A 135 -5.98 -4.07 -8.20
N MET A 136 -6.93 -4.00 -7.27
CA MET A 136 -8.12 -4.83 -7.29
C MET A 136 -8.95 -4.60 -8.56
N MET A 137 -9.17 -3.35 -8.97
CA MET A 137 -9.85 -3.03 -10.23
C MET A 137 -9.10 -3.55 -11.46
N ALA A 138 -7.78 -3.44 -11.46
CA ALA A 138 -6.95 -4.00 -12.51
C ALA A 138 -7.09 -5.52 -12.60
N LEU A 139 -7.09 -6.24 -11.47
CA LEU A 139 -7.28 -7.70 -11.44
C LEU A 139 -8.68 -8.12 -11.90
N VAL A 140 -9.71 -7.34 -11.61
CA VAL A 140 -11.06 -7.57 -12.18
C VAL A 140 -11.02 -7.47 -13.69
N ASN A 141 -10.33 -6.46 -14.25
CA ASN A 141 -10.17 -6.33 -15.70
C ASN A 141 -9.38 -7.49 -16.31
N VAL A 142 -8.31 -7.96 -15.64
CA VAL A 142 -7.59 -9.17 -16.07
C VAL A 142 -8.51 -10.38 -16.12
N ALA A 143 -9.33 -10.59 -15.08
CA ALA A 143 -10.30 -11.68 -15.05
C ALA A 143 -11.30 -11.59 -16.21
N GLN A 144 -11.79 -10.39 -16.54
CA GLN A 144 -12.70 -10.18 -17.68
C GLN A 144 -12.04 -10.45 -19.03
N ILE A 145 -10.76 -10.09 -19.20
CA ILE A 145 -10.02 -10.35 -20.45
C ILE A 145 -9.75 -11.85 -20.63
N LYS A 146 -9.43 -12.57 -19.55
CA LYS A 146 -9.05 -13.99 -19.61
C LYS A 146 -10.23 -14.95 -19.59
N LEU A 147 -11.27 -14.66 -18.82
CA LEU A 147 -12.41 -15.54 -18.53
C LEU A 147 -13.72 -15.08 -19.18
N GLY A 148 -13.71 -13.89 -19.81
CA GLY A 148 -14.89 -13.27 -20.43
C GLY A 148 -15.53 -12.18 -19.58
N THR A 149 -16.26 -11.29 -20.25
CA THR A 149 -16.90 -10.15 -19.61
C THR A 149 -17.93 -10.58 -18.57
N LEU A 150 -18.07 -9.81 -17.48
CA LEU A 150 -19.07 -10.05 -16.43
C LEU A 150 -20.49 -10.05 -16.99
N SER A 151 -20.75 -9.29 -18.06
CA SER A 151 -22.06 -9.22 -18.73
C SER A 151 -22.51 -10.57 -19.33
N CYS A 152 -21.57 -11.47 -19.63
CA CYS A 152 -21.89 -12.81 -20.18
C CYS A 152 -22.27 -13.84 -19.12
N GLY A 153 -22.18 -13.49 -17.82
CA GLY A 153 -22.61 -14.39 -16.76
C GLY A 153 -21.75 -15.65 -16.59
N SER A 154 -20.49 -15.64 -17.07
CA SER A 154 -19.59 -16.78 -16.94
C SER A 154 -19.36 -17.14 -15.47
N SER A 155 -19.66 -18.38 -15.10
CA SER A 155 -19.47 -18.91 -13.74
C SER A 155 -18.01 -18.79 -13.29
N HIS A 156 -17.06 -18.97 -14.21
CA HIS A 156 -15.63 -18.88 -13.93
C HIS A 156 -15.19 -17.44 -13.62
N THR A 157 -15.73 -16.45 -14.35
CA THR A 157 -15.45 -15.03 -14.10
C THR A 157 -15.97 -14.61 -12.73
N TYR A 158 -17.21 -14.97 -12.40
CA TYR A 158 -17.77 -14.70 -11.06
C TYR A 158 -17.00 -15.42 -9.97
N GLY A 159 -16.61 -16.68 -10.19
CA GLY A 159 -15.82 -17.45 -9.25
C GLY A 159 -14.45 -16.83 -8.93
N ALA A 160 -13.86 -16.10 -9.86
CA ALA A 160 -12.60 -15.36 -9.66
C ALA A 160 -12.82 -13.98 -9.03
N VAL A 161 -13.83 -13.24 -9.50
CA VAL A 161 -14.06 -11.84 -9.11
C VAL A 161 -14.69 -11.73 -7.72
N VAL A 162 -15.64 -12.60 -7.36
CA VAL A 162 -16.32 -12.51 -6.06
C VAL A 162 -15.37 -12.68 -4.87
N PRO A 163 -14.48 -13.69 -4.80
CA PRO A 163 -13.50 -13.78 -3.73
C PRO A 163 -12.57 -12.56 -3.66
N LEU A 164 -12.13 -12.04 -4.82
CA LEU A 164 -11.29 -10.86 -4.89
C LEU A 164 -11.99 -9.64 -4.28
N LEU A 165 -13.26 -9.39 -4.64
CA LEU A 165 -14.05 -8.26 -4.15
C LEU A 165 -14.50 -8.42 -2.68
N THR A 166 -14.41 -9.62 -2.11
CA THR A 166 -14.77 -9.85 -0.70
C THR A 166 -13.54 -9.85 0.21
N PHE A 167 -12.52 -10.64 -0.11
CA PHE A 167 -11.35 -10.80 0.76
C PHE A 167 -10.42 -9.60 0.76
N VAL A 168 -10.21 -8.93 -0.37
CA VAL A 168 -9.30 -7.78 -0.43
C VAL A 168 -9.85 -6.60 0.36
N PRO A 169 -11.11 -6.15 0.20
CA PRO A 169 -11.65 -5.08 1.04
C PRO A 169 -11.72 -5.45 2.53
N LEU A 170 -12.01 -6.69 2.87
CA LEU A 170 -12.02 -7.15 4.25
C LEU A 170 -10.62 -7.04 4.88
N GLY A 171 -9.60 -7.47 4.16
CA GLY A 171 -8.20 -7.31 4.57
C GLY A 171 -7.80 -5.84 4.73
N LEU A 172 -8.20 -4.98 3.78
CA LEU A 172 -7.95 -3.55 3.86
C LEU A 172 -8.66 -2.89 5.05
N LEU A 173 -9.91 -3.24 5.33
CA LEU A 173 -10.64 -2.75 6.50
C LEU A 173 -9.93 -3.15 7.80
N THR A 174 -9.48 -4.39 7.91
CA THR A 174 -8.71 -4.88 9.05
C THR A 174 -7.41 -4.08 9.19
N TYR A 175 -6.68 -3.87 8.10
CA TYR A 175 -5.45 -3.07 8.09
C TYR A 175 -5.69 -1.63 8.57
N VAL A 176 -6.68 -0.94 7.98
CA VAL A 176 -7.04 0.43 8.36
C VAL A 176 -7.46 0.52 9.82
N PHE A 177 -8.25 -0.46 10.30
CA PHE A 177 -8.67 -0.53 11.69
C PHE A 177 -7.46 -0.59 12.65
N PHE A 178 -6.50 -1.48 12.41
CA PHE A 178 -5.31 -1.57 13.25
C PHE A 178 -4.42 -0.33 13.17
N VAL A 179 -4.30 0.26 11.98
CA VAL A 179 -3.58 1.52 11.80
C VAL A 179 -4.22 2.63 12.63
N LEU A 180 -5.54 2.83 12.52
CA LEU A 180 -6.25 3.84 13.28
C LEU A 180 -6.22 3.56 14.80
N PHE A 181 -6.34 2.30 15.20
CA PHE A 181 -6.23 1.91 16.60
C PHE A 181 -4.86 2.25 17.20
N ALA A 182 -3.78 2.00 16.45
CA ALA A 182 -2.44 2.37 16.87
C ALA A 182 -2.24 3.89 17.04
N PHE A 183 -3.09 4.70 16.38
CA PHE A 183 -3.04 6.17 16.49
C PHE A 183 -3.87 6.75 17.62
N THR A 184 -4.93 6.07 18.03
CA THR A 184 -5.84 6.56 19.06
C THR A 184 -5.33 6.26 20.47
N ARG A 185 -4.34 5.40 20.58
CA ARG A 185 -3.67 5.02 21.84
C ARG A 185 -2.32 5.72 22.01
#